data_cf3541e30b8eebf0f9b51132b827c587
#
_entry.id   cf3541e30b8eebf0f9b51132b827c587
#
_cell.length_a   1.000
_cell.length_b   1.000
_cell.length_c   1.000
_cell.angle_alpha   90.00
_cell.angle_beta   90.00
_cell.angle_gamma   90.00
#
_symmetry.space_group_name_H-M   'P 1'
#
loop_
_entity.id
_entity.type
_entity.pdbx_description
1 polymer ?
#
loop_
_entity_poly.entity_id
_entity_poly.type
_entity_poly.pdbx_seq_one_letter_code
_entity_poly.pdbx_strand_id
1 'polypeptide(L)'
;RLIRRQRQMCIRDSHMSSLNANPNAPSKYLQSKGLAENHIEDNLREFCNYTIFRPSIVFGEKDSFFNKFSTLLKILPIFPLACPESKFMPIYVNDLTEFMIDCILNRETFNKKIDATGPREYTFRQLIDLTLKSLQIKRLIIPLNYTLSKLQARVFQILPGKLFTVDNFKSLQIDSVSSTGFKGSSLVENIVPRYLNASYSQRHFEKLRKKSGRK
;
A
#
# COMPACT_ATOMS: atom_id res chain seq x y z
N ARG A 1 -30.55 20.05 11.33
CA ARG A 1 -30.32 19.52 9.95
C ARG A 1 -29.67 20.55 9.02
N LEU A 2 -30.00 21.82 9.11
CA LEU A 2 -29.43 22.91 8.29
C LEU A 2 -27.96 23.21 8.64
N ILE A 3 -27.59 23.16 9.92
CA ILE A 3 -26.20 23.39 10.39
C ILE A 3 -25.22 22.33 9.86
N ARG A 4 -25.68 21.11 9.62
CA ARG A 4 -24.86 20.02 9.06
C ARG A 4 -24.54 20.23 7.58
N ARG A 5 -25.44 20.87 6.81
CA ARG A 5 -25.22 21.23 5.40
C ARG A 5 -24.24 22.39 5.24
N GLN A 6 -24.24 23.36 6.16
CA GLN A 6 -23.30 24.50 6.12
C GLN A 6 -21.84 24.09 6.42
N ARG A 7 -21.61 22.99 7.17
CA ARG A 7 -20.25 22.43 7.38
C ARG A 7 -19.71 21.64 6.18
N GLN A 8 -20.52 21.35 5.18
CA GLN A 8 -20.14 20.66 3.95
C GLN A 8 -19.77 21.61 2.79
N MET A 9 -19.50 22.87 3.05
CA MET A 9 -18.82 23.73 2.08
C MET A 9 -17.33 23.37 2.03
N CYS A 10 -17.03 22.13 1.70
CA CYS A 10 -15.68 21.73 1.33
C CYS A 10 -15.39 22.37 -0.02
N ILE A 11 -14.39 23.24 -0.06
CA ILE A 11 -13.85 23.81 -1.30
C ILE A 11 -13.34 22.64 -2.18
N ARG A 12 -12.96 21.54 -1.55
CA ARG A 12 -12.45 20.33 -2.18
C ARG A 12 -12.54 19.14 -1.25
N ASP A 13 -12.88 17.97 -1.80
CA ASP A 13 -12.81 16.68 -1.13
C ASP A 13 -11.64 15.84 -1.66
N SER A 14 -11.00 15.07 -0.79
CA SER A 14 -9.90 14.19 -1.11
C SER A 14 -10.22 12.76 -0.67
N HIS A 15 -10.32 11.85 -1.64
CA HIS A 15 -10.65 10.46 -1.38
C HIS A 15 -9.47 9.51 -1.62
N MET A 16 -9.19 8.67 -0.63
CA MET A 16 -8.18 7.62 -0.75
C MET A 16 -8.82 6.32 -1.26
N SER A 17 -8.59 6.03 -2.52
CA SER A 17 -9.01 4.80 -3.19
C SER A 17 -7.88 3.76 -3.23
N SER A 18 -7.77 3.00 -4.28
CA SER A 18 -6.72 2.01 -4.53
C SER A 18 -6.48 1.90 -6.02
N LEU A 19 -5.26 1.60 -6.41
CA LEU A 19 -4.95 1.25 -7.79
C LEU A 19 -5.82 0.05 -8.22
N ASN A 20 -6.30 0.06 -9.44
CA ASN A 20 -7.25 -0.93 -9.99
C ASN A 20 -8.63 -0.98 -9.31
N ALA A 21 -9.03 0.04 -8.53
CA ALA A 21 -10.39 0.15 -8.01
C ALA A 21 -11.41 0.15 -9.16
N ASN A 22 -12.34 -0.82 -9.12
CA ASN A 22 -13.36 -0.99 -10.16
C ASN A 22 -14.55 -1.75 -9.57
N PRO A 23 -15.81 -1.34 -9.81
CA PRO A 23 -17.00 -2.05 -9.35
C PRO A 23 -17.08 -3.52 -9.78
N ASN A 24 -16.45 -3.85 -10.92
CA ASN A 24 -16.43 -5.21 -11.49
C ASN A 24 -15.11 -5.96 -11.20
N ALA A 25 -14.25 -5.43 -10.33
CA ALA A 25 -12.98 -6.09 -9.96
C ALA A 25 -13.22 -7.46 -9.32
N PRO A 26 -12.26 -8.41 -9.34
CA PRO A 26 -12.44 -9.76 -8.79
C PRO A 26 -12.53 -9.79 -7.26
N SER A 27 -11.94 -8.83 -6.56
CA SER A 27 -11.97 -8.73 -5.09
C SER A 27 -13.02 -7.75 -4.59
N LYS A 28 -13.65 -8.08 -3.46
CA LYS A 28 -14.62 -7.19 -2.79
C LYS A 28 -13.98 -5.87 -2.34
N TYR A 29 -12.70 -5.91 -1.96
CA TYR A 29 -11.94 -4.71 -1.63
C TYR A 29 -11.89 -3.73 -2.79
N LEU A 30 -11.45 -4.17 -3.97
CA LEU A 30 -11.36 -3.32 -5.17
C LEU A 30 -12.75 -2.90 -5.67
N GLN A 31 -13.77 -3.78 -5.54
CA GLN A 31 -15.16 -3.44 -5.84
C GLN A 31 -15.66 -2.30 -4.95
N SER A 32 -15.46 -2.41 -3.63
CA SER A 32 -15.92 -1.39 -2.67
C SER A 32 -15.25 -0.03 -2.94
N LYS A 33 -13.96 -0.04 -3.29
CA LYS A 33 -13.24 1.17 -3.68
C LYS A 33 -13.78 1.77 -4.98
N GLY A 34 -14.03 0.93 -5.99
CA GLY A 34 -14.63 1.38 -7.25
C GLY A 34 -16.04 1.94 -7.11
N LEU A 35 -16.88 1.30 -6.28
CA LEU A 35 -18.22 1.82 -5.97
C LEU A 35 -18.14 3.17 -5.22
N ALA A 36 -17.20 3.32 -4.29
CA ALA A 36 -17.00 4.60 -3.60
C ALA A 36 -16.55 5.70 -4.55
N GLU A 37 -15.68 5.40 -5.52
CA GLU A 37 -15.29 6.35 -6.56
C GLU A 37 -16.48 6.81 -7.41
N ASN A 38 -17.31 5.87 -7.87
CA ASN A 38 -18.50 6.21 -8.65
C ASN A 38 -19.46 7.08 -7.81
N HIS A 39 -19.66 6.72 -6.52
CA HIS A 39 -20.52 7.51 -5.64
C HIS A 39 -20.02 8.96 -5.47
N ILE A 40 -18.71 9.17 -5.40
CA ILE A 40 -18.11 10.50 -5.33
C ILE A 40 -18.34 11.25 -6.63
N GLU A 41 -18.09 10.62 -7.79
CA GLU A 41 -18.28 11.24 -9.10
C GLU A 41 -19.73 11.64 -9.34
N ASP A 42 -20.67 10.77 -8.98
CA ASP A 42 -22.10 11.00 -9.22
C ASP A 42 -22.71 12.06 -8.28
N ASN A 43 -22.23 12.14 -7.03
CA ASN A 43 -22.89 12.95 -6.00
C ASN A 43 -22.12 14.19 -5.58
N LEU A 44 -20.80 14.27 -5.76
CA LEU A 44 -20.02 15.44 -5.31
C LEU A 44 -19.71 16.41 -6.45
N ARG A 45 -19.69 15.98 -7.69
CA ARG A 45 -19.28 16.78 -8.84
C ARG A 45 -20.05 18.10 -8.97
N GLU A 46 -21.31 18.13 -8.55
CA GLU A 46 -22.17 19.32 -8.61
C GLU A 46 -21.95 20.28 -7.41
N PHE A 47 -21.41 19.79 -6.30
CA PHE A 47 -21.36 20.51 -5.04
C PHE A 47 -19.96 20.93 -4.60
N CYS A 48 -18.95 20.15 -4.96
CA CYS A 48 -17.56 20.46 -4.66
C CYS A 48 -16.59 19.76 -5.60
N ASN A 49 -15.40 20.33 -5.75
CA ASN A 49 -14.31 19.68 -6.46
C ASN A 49 -13.78 18.52 -5.63
N TYR A 50 -13.41 17.41 -6.28
CA TYR A 50 -12.81 16.26 -5.61
C TYR A 50 -11.49 15.86 -6.28
N THR A 51 -10.69 15.08 -5.56
CA THR A 51 -9.56 14.33 -6.12
C THR A 51 -9.54 12.93 -5.51
N ILE A 52 -9.47 11.93 -6.38
CA ILE A 52 -9.40 10.53 -5.98
C ILE A 52 -7.97 10.06 -6.18
N PHE A 53 -7.29 9.72 -5.08
CA PHE A 53 -5.96 9.15 -5.11
C PHE A 53 -6.05 7.63 -5.13
N ARG A 54 -5.38 7.01 -6.10
CA ARG A 54 -5.32 5.56 -6.31
C ARG A 54 -3.90 5.06 -6.03
N PRO A 55 -3.49 4.88 -4.78
CA PRO A 55 -2.17 4.37 -4.48
C PRO A 55 -2.05 2.88 -4.79
N SER A 56 -0.83 2.44 -5.12
CA SER A 56 -0.38 1.06 -4.98
C SER A 56 -0.22 0.72 -3.50
N ILE A 57 0.60 -0.27 -3.13
CA ILE A 57 0.90 -0.56 -1.72
C ILE A 57 1.56 0.66 -1.09
N VAL A 58 0.93 1.26 -0.07
CA VAL A 58 1.53 2.33 0.73
C VAL A 58 2.37 1.70 1.84
N PHE A 59 3.63 2.11 1.95
CA PHE A 59 4.54 1.61 2.96
C PHE A 59 5.15 2.70 3.83
N GLY A 60 5.58 2.33 5.06
CA GLY A 60 6.14 3.22 6.06
C GLY A 60 6.22 2.55 7.42
N GLU A 61 6.68 3.25 8.46
CA GLU A 61 6.96 2.66 9.78
C GLU A 61 5.79 1.87 10.40
N LYS A 62 4.56 2.31 10.15
CA LYS A 62 3.32 1.70 10.66
C LYS A 62 2.50 1.00 9.59
N ASP A 63 3.11 0.63 8.44
CA ASP A 63 2.39 -0.07 7.39
C ASP A 63 1.90 -1.45 7.83
N SER A 64 0.85 -1.91 7.18
CA SER A 64 0.30 -3.25 7.44
C SER A 64 0.92 -4.34 6.56
N PHE A 65 1.66 -3.99 5.51
CA PHE A 65 2.24 -4.94 4.57
C PHE A 65 3.57 -5.50 5.10
N PHE A 66 4.62 -4.69 5.15
CA PHE A 66 5.94 -5.14 5.58
C PHE A 66 5.98 -5.56 7.05
N ASN A 67 5.27 -4.85 7.94
CA ASN A 67 5.19 -5.22 9.35
C ASN A 67 4.50 -6.58 9.57
N LYS A 68 3.41 -6.85 8.84
CA LYS A 68 2.71 -8.13 8.92
C LYS A 68 3.57 -9.28 8.40
N PHE A 69 4.21 -9.10 7.23
CA PHE A 69 5.12 -10.11 6.70
C PHE A 69 6.36 -10.29 7.56
N SER A 70 6.91 -9.22 8.14
CA SER A 70 8.05 -9.33 9.05
C SER A 70 7.72 -10.20 10.27
N THR A 71 6.53 -10.04 10.84
CA THR A 71 6.07 -10.86 11.97
C THR A 71 5.92 -12.33 11.57
N LEU A 72 5.31 -12.60 10.43
CA LEU A 72 5.14 -13.97 9.93
C LEU A 72 6.47 -14.65 9.64
N LEU A 73 7.39 -13.95 8.98
CA LEU A 73 8.71 -14.48 8.62
C LEU A 73 9.62 -14.70 9.82
N LYS A 74 9.42 -13.97 10.93
CA LYS A 74 10.13 -14.23 12.19
C LYS A 74 9.71 -15.56 12.83
N ILE A 75 8.43 -15.92 12.70
CA ILE A 75 7.85 -17.11 13.34
C ILE A 75 8.01 -18.35 12.45
N LEU A 76 7.78 -18.23 11.14
CA LEU A 76 7.73 -19.36 10.21
C LEU A 76 9.09 -19.63 9.58
N PRO A 77 9.71 -20.83 9.78
CA PRO A 77 10.95 -21.20 9.11
C PRO A 77 10.75 -21.48 7.61
N ILE A 78 9.56 -21.95 7.24
CA ILE A 78 9.13 -22.20 5.86
C ILE A 78 7.92 -21.31 5.57
N PHE A 79 7.98 -20.53 4.51
CA PHE A 79 6.91 -19.60 4.15
C PHE A 79 6.35 -19.94 2.75
N PRO A 80 5.13 -20.50 2.68
CA PRO A 80 4.44 -20.72 1.41
C PRO A 80 3.92 -19.38 0.86
N LEU A 81 4.44 -18.97 -0.29
CA LEU A 81 4.13 -17.68 -0.91
C LEU A 81 3.13 -17.86 -2.06
N ALA A 82 1.91 -17.37 -1.85
CA ALA A 82 0.90 -17.28 -2.89
C ALA A 82 1.23 -16.18 -3.90
N CYS A 83 0.92 -16.41 -5.17
CA CYS A 83 1.03 -15.43 -6.25
C CYS A 83 2.41 -14.70 -6.27
N PRO A 84 3.55 -15.40 -6.31
CA PRO A 84 4.87 -14.78 -6.18
C PRO A 84 5.19 -13.76 -7.29
N GLU A 85 4.57 -13.91 -8.46
CA GLU A 85 4.82 -13.09 -9.65
C GLU A 85 3.94 -11.84 -9.74
N SER A 86 2.95 -11.67 -8.82
CA SER A 86 2.12 -10.45 -8.78
C SER A 86 2.98 -9.22 -8.61
N LYS A 87 2.71 -8.19 -9.40
CA LYS A 87 3.54 -6.99 -9.51
C LYS A 87 2.98 -5.82 -8.76
N PHE A 88 3.86 -5.04 -8.14
CA PHE A 88 3.53 -3.87 -7.34
C PHE A 88 4.52 -2.75 -7.59
N MET A 89 4.05 -1.51 -7.42
CA MET A 89 4.89 -0.32 -7.35
C MET A 89 4.66 0.39 -6.00
N PRO A 90 5.22 -0.14 -4.87
CA PRO A 90 4.96 0.40 -3.54
C PRO A 90 5.37 1.87 -3.44
N ILE A 91 4.50 2.70 -2.85
CA ILE A 91 4.74 4.12 -2.63
C ILE A 91 5.00 4.41 -1.15
N TYR A 92 6.02 5.24 -0.86
CA TYR A 92 6.31 5.67 0.50
C TYR A 92 5.25 6.66 0.99
N VAL A 93 4.81 6.48 2.24
CA VAL A 93 3.71 7.28 2.80
C VAL A 93 4.00 8.78 2.80
N ASN A 94 5.26 9.20 3.02
CA ASN A 94 5.60 10.63 3.00
C ASN A 94 5.54 11.19 1.58
N ASP A 95 6.07 10.48 0.57
CA ASP A 95 5.97 10.90 -0.83
C ASP A 95 4.49 11.08 -1.25
N LEU A 96 3.62 10.14 -0.81
CA LEU A 96 2.18 10.22 -1.08
C LEU A 96 1.54 11.41 -0.37
N THR A 97 1.87 11.66 0.90
CA THR A 97 1.27 12.78 1.67
C THR A 97 1.74 14.13 1.17
N GLU A 98 3.02 14.29 0.81
CA GLU A 98 3.54 15.50 0.17
C GLU A 98 2.80 15.79 -1.13
N PHE A 99 2.67 14.79 -1.99
CA PHE A 99 1.88 14.90 -3.23
C PHE A 99 0.41 15.28 -2.96
N MET A 100 -0.23 14.67 -1.96
CA MET A 100 -1.61 15.01 -1.60
C MET A 100 -1.74 16.48 -1.14
N ILE A 101 -0.75 16.99 -0.38
CA ILE A 101 -0.71 18.39 0.06
C ILE A 101 -0.57 19.33 -1.16
N ASP A 102 0.35 19.02 -2.08
CA ASP A 102 0.55 19.78 -3.31
C ASP A 102 -0.73 19.83 -4.16
N CYS A 103 -1.50 18.75 -4.14
CA CYS A 103 -2.77 18.70 -4.84
C CYS A 103 -3.83 19.62 -4.26
N ILE A 104 -3.80 19.98 -2.96
CA ILE A 104 -4.89 20.72 -2.29
C ILE A 104 -5.22 22.02 -3.01
N LEU A 105 -4.22 22.78 -3.44
CA LEU A 105 -4.37 24.07 -4.11
C LEU A 105 -4.24 23.98 -5.65
N ASN A 106 -3.83 22.82 -6.18
CA ASN A 106 -3.60 22.64 -7.60
C ASN A 106 -4.91 22.32 -8.34
N ARG A 107 -5.45 23.31 -9.06
CA ARG A 107 -6.69 23.19 -9.84
C ARG A 107 -6.63 22.12 -10.96
N GLU A 108 -5.44 21.81 -11.45
CA GLU A 108 -5.26 20.79 -12.49
C GLU A 108 -5.61 19.37 -12.01
N THR A 109 -5.64 19.16 -10.69
CA THR A 109 -5.98 17.88 -10.08
C THR A 109 -7.45 17.76 -9.68
N PHE A 110 -8.26 18.80 -9.94
CA PHE A 110 -9.67 18.80 -9.61
C PHE A 110 -10.46 17.85 -10.52
N ASN A 111 -11.39 17.13 -9.91
CA ASN A 111 -12.28 16.15 -10.53
C ASN A 111 -11.51 15.07 -11.32
N LYS A 112 -10.34 14.67 -10.79
CA LYS A 112 -9.49 13.64 -11.38
C LYS A 112 -9.26 12.46 -10.44
N LYS A 113 -9.08 11.29 -11.06
CA LYS A 113 -8.50 10.10 -10.45
C LYS A 113 -7.03 10.08 -10.80
N ILE A 114 -6.17 9.99 -9.79
CA ILE A 114 -4.73 10.05 -9.96
C ILE A 114 -4.11 8.80 -9.34
N ASP A 115 -3.47 8.00 -10.18
CA ASP A 115 -2.68 6.86 -9.74
C ASP A 115 -1.44 7.38 -9.00
N ALA A 116 -1.09 6.73 -7.89
CA ALA A 116 0.07 7.09 -7.08
C ALA A 116 0.93 5.86 -6.82
N THR A 117 2.11 5.83 -7.41
CA THR A 117 3.02 4.68 -7.37
C THR A 117 4.41 5.06 -6.90
N GLY A 118 5.16 4.08 -6.44
CA GLY A 118 6.59 4.26 -6.21
C GLY A 118 7.39 4.27 -7.51
N PRO A 119 8.71 4.52 -7.43
CA PRO A 119 9.55 4.71 -8.61
C PRO A 119 9.89 3.41 -9.35
N ARG A 120 9.68 2.24 -8.70
CA ARG A 120 10.12 0.94 -9.21
C ARG A 120 9.06 -0.14 -9.04
N GLU A 121 9.00 -1.04 -10.03
CA GLU A 121 8.18 -2.26 -10.01
C GLU A 121 8.92 -3.40 -9.28
N TYR A 122 8.17 -4.15 -8.47
CA TYR A 122 8.63 -5.33 -7.76
C TYR A 122 7.63 -6.47 -7.88
N THR A 123 8.11 -7.70 -7.99
CA THR A 123 7.25 -8.86 -7.78
C THR A 123 6.98 -9.06 -6.28
N PHE A 124 5.90 -9.76 -5.96
CA PHE A 124 5.61 -10.09 -4.56
C PHE A 124 6.76 -10.87 -3.91
N ARG A 125 7.38 -11.79 -4.67
CA ARG A 125 8.57 -12.50 -4.23
C ARG A 125 9.71 -11.56 -3.87
N GLN A 126 10.01 -10.58 -4.71
CA GLN A 126 11.07 -9.61 -4.44
C GLN A 126 10.80 -8.78 -3.17
N LEU A 127 9.54 -8.39 -2.92
CA LEU A 127 9.18 -7.67 -1.69
C LEU A 127 9.38 -8.53 -0.42
N ILE A 128 9.08 -9.83 -0.49
CA ILE A 128 9.35 -10.77 0.60
C ILE A 128 10.85 -10.96 0.81
N ASP A 129 11.63 -11.12 -0.27
CA ASP A 129 13.09 -11.26 -0.20
C ASP A 129 13.75 -9.98 0.37
N LEU A 130 13.25 -8.79 0.00
CA LEU A 130 13.67 -7.52 0.61
C LEU A 130 13.35 -7.46 2.12
N THR A 131 12.18 -7.97 2.50
CA THR A 131 11.79 -8.06 3.93
C THR A 131 12.74 -8.97 4.71
N LEU A 132 13.07 -10.15 4.18
CA LEU A 132 14.04 -11.09 4.77
C LEU A 132 15.43 -10.46 4.92
N LYS A 133 15.89 -9.78 3.86
CA LYS A 133 17.16 -9.06 3.86
C LYS A 133 17.17 -7.94 4.90
N SER A 134 16.07 -7.20 5.03
CA SER A 134 15.93 -6.13 6.03
C SER A 134 15.97 -6.68 7.45
N LEU A 135 15.36 -7.84 7.68
CA LEU A 135 15.35 -8.52 8.98
C LEU A 135 16.67 -9.26 9.28
N GLN A 136 17.55 -9.42 8.31
CA GLN A 136 18.79 -10.22 8.39
C GLN A 136 18.54 -11.68 8.78
N ILE A 137 17.42 -12.26 8.34
CA ILE A 137 17.07 -13.67 8.57
C ILE A 137 16.98 -14.43 7.26
N LYS A 138 17.23 -15.73 7.31
CA LYS A 138 17.06 -16.64 6.17
C LYS A 138 15.84 -17.54 6.41
N ARG A 139 14.96 -17.64 5.42
CA ARG A 139 13.79 -18.51 5.45
C ARG A 139 13.64 -19.22 4.10
N LEU A 140 13.07 -20.40 4.13
CA LEU A 140 12.74 -21.11 2.89
C LEU A 140 11.40 -20.59 2.36
N ILE A 141 11.42 -19.92 1.20
CA ILE A 141 10.22 -19.44 0.54
C ILE A 141 9.82 -20.46 -0.54
N ILE A 142 8.64 -21.05 -0.40
CA ILE A 142 8.09 -21.98 -1.35
C ILE A 142 7.04 -21.27 -2.21
N PRO A 143 7.32 -21.01 -3.51
CA PRO A 143 6.34 -20.41 -4.40
C PRO A 143 5.18 -21.39 -4.64
N LEU A 144 3.96 -20.91 -4.49
CA LEU A 144 2.77 -21.72 -4.73
C LEU A 144 2.20 -21.43 -6.12
N ASN A 145 1.76 -22.48 -6.80
CA ASN A 145 0.99 -22.35 -8.02
C ASN A 145 -0.44 -21.84 -7.70
N TYR A 146 -1.23 -21.53 -8.73
CA TYR A 146 -2.58 -20.95 -8.60
C TYR A 146 -3.48 -21.78 -7.69
N THR A 147 -3.53 -23.10 -7.87
CA THR A 147 -4.41 -24.01 -7.12
C THR A 147 -4.05 -24.05 -5.64
N LEU A 148 -2.75 -24.17 -5.32
CA LEU A 148 -2.25 -24.19 -3.95
C LEU A 148 -2.42 -22.82 -3.28
N SER A 149 -2.21 -21.71 -4.00
CA SER A 149 -2.45 -20.35 -3.51
C SER A 149 -3.92 -20.14 -3.11
N LYS A 150 -4.85 -20.66 -3.93
CA LYS A 150 -6.28 -20.59 -3.65
C LYS A 150 -6.67 -21.44 -2.44
N LEU A 151 -6.08 -22.64 -2.30
CA LEU A 151 -6.28 -23.51 -1.15
C LEU A 151 -5.73 -22.85 0.13
N GLN A 152 -4.50 -22.30 0.08
CA GLN A 152 -3.90 -21.56 1.19
C GLN A 152 -4.81 -20.41 1.66
N ALA A 153 -5.36 -19.62 0.72
CA ALA A 153 -6.25 -18.51 1.04
C ALA A 153 -7.52 -18.98 1.80
N ARG A 154 -8.09 -20.14 1.40
CA ARG A 154 -9.27 -20.73 2.10
C ARG A 154 -8.93 -21.18 3.52
N VAL A 155 -7.80 -21.87 3.69
CA VAL A 155 -7.34 -22.35 5.01
C VAL A 155 -7.02 -21.18 5.93
N PHE A 156 -6.27 -20.17 5.45
CA PHE A 156 -5.85 -19.03 6.26
C PHE A 156 -6.99 -18.06 6.58
N GLN A 157 -8.08 -18.10 5.83
CA GLN A 157 -9.28 -17.31 6.14
C GLN A 157 -9.99 -17.80 7.42
N ILE A 158 -9.87 -19.10 7.75
CA ILE A 158 -10.48 -19.72 8.93
C ILE A 158 -9.64 -19.46 10.19
N LEU A 159 -8.33 -19.26 10.04
CA LEU A 159 -7.41 -19.02 11.14
C LEU A 159 -7.65 -17.66 11.81
N PRO A 160 -7.50 -17.56 13.14
CA PRO A 160 -7.58 -16.30 13.86
C PRO A 160 -6.53 -15.30 13.31
N GLY A 161 -6.92 -14.02 13.18
CA GLY A 161 -6.08 -12.98 12.61
C GLY A 161 -6.19 -12.79 11.09
N LYS A 162 -6.89 -13.67 10.36
CA LYS A 162 -7.17 -13.56 8.90
C LYS A 162 -5.95 -13.10 8.10
N LEU A 163 -4.84 -13.80 8.27
CA LEU A 163 -3.53 -13.41 7.72
C LEU A 163 -3.53 -13.27 6.19
N PHE A 164 -4.26 -14.15 5.51
CA PHE A 164 -4.42 -14.15 4.07
C PHE A 164 -5.82 -14.70 3.74
N THR A 165 -6.60 -13.94 2.98
CA THR A 165 -7.98 -14.29 2.67
C THR A 165 -8.18 -14.59 1.19
N VAL A 166 -9.29 -15.23 0.83
CA VAL A 166 -9.67 -15.41 -0.57
C VAL A 166 -9.81 -14.07 -1.30
N ASP A 167 -10.20 -13.02 -0.60
CA ASP A 167 -10.29 -11.67 -1.17
C ASP A 167 -8.90 -11.07 -1.46
N ASN A 168 -7.94 -11.27 -0.54
CA ASN A 168 -6.53 -10.91 -0.80
C ASN A 168 -5.97 -11.68 -2.01
N PHE A 169 -6.24 -13.00 -2.09
CA PHE A 169 -5.84 -13.81 -3.24
C PHE A 169 -6.41 -13.25 -4.56
N LYS A 170 -7.68 -12.88 -4.59
CA LYS A 170 -8.31 -12.27 -5.77
C LYS A 170 -7.70 -10.90 -6.12
N SER A 171 -7.35 -10.09 -5.12
CA SER A 171 -6.67 -8.81 -5.36
C SER A 171 -5.28 -9.01 -5.98
N LEU A 172 -4.56 -10.07 -5.58
CA LEU A 172 -3.24 -10.42 -6.12
C LEU A 172 -3.27 -10.92 -7.58
N GLN A 173 -4.44 -11.21 -8.15
CA GLN A 173 -4.56 -11.58 -9.57
C GLN A 173 -4.42 -10.39 -10.52
N ILE A 174 -4.44 -9.17 -10.00
CA ILE A 174 -4.28 -7.95 -10.77
C ILE A 174 -3.01 -7.25 -10.31
N ASP A 175 -2.12 -6.96 -11.25
CA ASP A 175 -0.89 -6.24 -10.98
C ASP A 175 -1.20 -4.81 -10.52
N SER A 176 -0.62 -4.38 -9.41
CA SER A 176 -0.79 -3.05 -8.83
C SER A 176 0.32 -2.11 -9.30
N VAL A 177 0.35 -1.90 -10.62
CA VAL A 177 1.33 -1.07 -11.33
C VAL A 177 0.62 -0.03 -12.19
N SER A 178 1.24 1.12 -12.39
CA SER A 178 0.77 2.16 -13.32
C SER A 178 1.95 2.85 -13.99
N SER A 179 1.82 3.12 -15.27
CA SER A 179 2.76 3.92 -16.04
C SER A 179 2.46 5.42 -15.98
N THR A 180 1.25 5.78 -15.57
CA THR A 180 0.72 7.14 -15.51
C THR A 180 0.55 7.61 -14.07
N GLY A 181 0.22 8.89 -13.89
CA GLY A 181 -0.02 9.48 -12.57
C GLY A 181 1.24 9.92 -11.84
N PHE A 182 1.15 10.02 -10.52
CA PHE A 182 2.25 10.44 -9.67
C PHE A 182 3.21 9.28 -9.37
N LYS A 183 4.51 9.56 -9.44
CA LYS A 183 5.57 8.62 -9.05
C LYS A 183 6.38 9.20 -7.89
N GLY A 184 6.32 8.54 -6.73
CA GLY A 184 7.18 8.86 -5.59
C GLY A 184 8.65 8.63 -5.90
N SER A 185 9.53 9.19 -5.10
CA SER A 185 10.99 9.12 -5.26
C SER A 185 11.67 8.07 -4.38
N SER A 186 11.00 7.66 -3.29
CA SER A 186 11.58 6.80 -2.25
C SER A 186 11.54 5.33 -2.62
N LEU A 187 12.72 4.69 -2.60
CA LEU A 187 12.86 3.25 -2.84
C LEU A 187 12.60 2.44 -1.58
N VAL A 188 11.95 1.28 -1.75
CA VAL A 188 11.65 0.31 -0.68
C VAL A 188 12.92 -0.11 0.06
N GLU A 189 14.01 -0.37 -0.68
CA GLU A 189 15.31 -0.79 -0.16
C GLU A 189 15.94 0.22 0.81
N ASN A 190 15.64 1.50 0.65
CA ASN A 190 16.20 2.57 1.46
C ASN A 190 15.42 2.83 2.74
N ILE A 191 14.10 2.55 2.74
CA ILE A 191 13.20 2.92 3.84
C ILE A 191 12.87 1.72 4.74
N VAL A 192 12.48 0.58 4.15
CA VAL A 192 12.03 -0.60 4.91
C VAL A 192 13.04 -1.10 5.94
N PRO A 193 14.36 -1.18 5.64
CA PRO A 193 15.34 -1.62 6.65
C PRO A 193 15.43 -0.69 7.86
N ARG A 194 15.04 0.59 7.73
CA ARG A 194 15.15 1.57 8.83
C ARG A 194 14.21 1.26 9.98
N TYR A 195 13.03 0.72 9.69
CA TYR A 195 12.01 0.42 10.72
C TYR A 195 11.83 -1.07 11.01
N LEU A 196 12.15 -1.96 10.09
CA LEU A 196 12.07 -3.40 10.35
C LEU A 196 13.26 -3.94 11.15
N ASN A 197 14.43 -3.33 11.04
CA ASN A 197 15.65 -3.77 11.70
C ASN A 197 16.01 -2.86 12.89
N ALA A 198 15.78 -3.34 14.11
CA ALA A 198 16.10 -2.60 15.34
C ALA A 198 17.58 -2.19 15.42
N SER A 199 18.50 -3.06 14.98
CA SER A 199 19.94 -2.76 14.96
C SER A 199 20.31 -1.69 13.93
N TYR A 200 19.57 -1.60 12.85
CA TYR A 200 19.73 -0.52 11.84
C TYR A 200 19.25 0.81 12.42
N SER A 201 18.11 0.81 13.09
CA SER A 201 17.56 1.98 13.77
C SER A 201 18.52 2.53 14.80
N GLN A 202 19.07 1.70 15.69
CA GLN A 202 20.06 2.11 16.68
C GLN A 202 21.32 2.72 16.04
N ARG A 203 21.91 2.06 15.05
CA ARG A 203 23.09 2.58 14.33
C ARG A 203 22.80 3.90 13.59
N HIS A 204 21.58 4.07 13.08
CA HIS A 204 21.17 5.32 12.46
C HIS A 204 21.07 6.45 13.49
N PHE A 205 20.45 6.21 14.66
CA PHE A 205 20.38 7.18 15.75
C PHE A 205 21.76 7.53 16.32
N GLU A 206 22.68 6.55 16.45
CA GLU A 206 24.06 6.82 16.85
C GLU A 206 24.81 7.71 15.85
N LYS A 207 24.62 7.48 14.54
CA LYS A 207 25.19 8.35 13.50
C LYS A 207 24.63 9.77 13.58
N LEU A 208 23.33 9.92 13.82
CA LEU A 208 22.70 11.24 13.98
C LEU A 208 23.19 11.94 15.26
N ARG A 209 23.32 11.23 16.39
CA ARG A 209 23.90 11.77 17.62
C ARG A 209 25.33 12.27 17.41
N LYS A 210 26.19 11.47 16.76
CA LYS A 210 27.57 11.87 16.43
C LYS A 210 27.60 13.11 15.54
N LYS A 211 26.68 13.21 14.55
CA LYS A 211 26.61 14.36 13.64
C LYS A 211 26.08 15.62 14.34
N SER A 212 25.24 15.50 15.37
CA SER A 212 24.69 16.62 16.15
C SER A 212 25.60 17.07 17.30
N GLY A 213 26.81 16.51 17.45
CA GLY A 213 27.77 16.87 18.51
C GLY A 213 27.32 16.54 19.94
N ARG A 214 26.22 15.82 20.12
CA ARG A 214 25.77 15.33 21.44
C ARG A 214 26.44 13.98 21.74
N LYS A 215 27.32 13.98 22.76
CA LYS A 215 27.88 12.76 23.37
C LYS A 215 26.81 11.99 24.13
#